data_e1ff251cd528316ebc386c01a3c26362
#
_entry.id   e1ff251cd528316ebc386c01a3c26362
#
_cell.length_a   1.000
_cell.length_b   1.000
_cell.length_c   1.000
_cell.angle_alpha   90.00
_cell.angle_beta   90.00
_cell.angle_gamma   90.00
#
_symmetry.space_group_name_H-M   'P 1'
#
loop_
_entity.id
_entity.type
_entity.pdbx_description
1 polymer ?
#
loop_
_entity_poly.entity_id
_entity_poly.type
_entity_poly.pdbx_seq_one_letter_code
_entity_poly.pdbx_strand_id
1 'polypeptide(L)'
;MKLKLIHAALLTVAVSFAVGCSGDRTQYDATGTFEATEVVVSSEVNGLILEFPVEEGTPVKTGEQVGLIDSTQLYLQMLQAQSNILALESNRPDDSQLAALEEQLAKQKRERDRVQGLVKADVATAKQLDDIESAITVLEKQLDAQRRTLDNTRKSIDAQMAAARAQVGQLEQQLAKCRISSPIDGTVLAKYSQAGELAIAGKPLMKVADVNNLYLKAYLVSSQLAQVKVGQRVRVYADAGGGEKREYEGTIIWIADYSEFTPKNIVTSDDRANMVYAVKVAIQNDGYVKIGMYGGIEL
;
A
#
# COMPACT_ATOMS: atom_id res chain seq x y z
N MET A 1 29.84 -85.23 20.96
CA MET A 1 30.52 -83.96 21.21
C MET A 1 30.24 -82.93 20.04
N LYS A 2 30.05 -83.37 18.83
CA LYS A 2 29.85 -82.45 17.69
C LYS A 2 28.44 -81.74 17.61
N LEU A 3 27.40 -82.35 18.19
CA LEU A 3 26.03 -81.78 18.15
C LEU A 3 25.82 -80.65 19.13
N LYS A 4 26.54 -80.58 20.27
CA LYS A 4 26.46 -79.47 21.23
C LYS A 4 27.19 -78.21 20.78
N LEU A 5 28.21 -78.33 19.91
CA LEU A 5 28.91 -77.18 19.32
C LEU A 5 28.09 -76.46 18.27
N ILE A 6 27.23 -77.15 17.51
CA ILE A 6 26.35 -76.57 16.44
C ILE A 6 25.25 -75.76 17.11
N HIS A 7 24.68 -76.20 18.23
CA HIS A 7 23.66 -75.48 18.95
C HIS A 7 24.20 -74.18 19.63
N ALA A 8 25.45 -74.21 20.10
CA ALA A 8 26.09 -73.02 20.66
C ALA A 8 26.44 -71.98 19.60
N ALA A 9 26.86 -72.43 18.39
CA ALA A 9 27.13 -71.52 17.25
C ALA A 9 25.84 -70.90 16.67
N LEU A 10 24.70 -71.62 16.68
CA LEU A 10 23.42 -71.09 16.22
C LEU A 10 22.81 -70.08 17.19
N LEU A 11 23.06 -70.23 18.51
CA LEU A 11 22.57 -69.29 19.52
C LEU A 11 23.33 -67.95 19.51
N THR A 12 24.64 -67.95 19.17
CA THR A 12 25.45 -66.75 19.06
C THR A 12 25.12 -65.91 17.80
N VAL A 13 24.70 -66.53 16.70
CA VAL A 13 24.26 -65.81 15.49
C VAL A 13 22.89 -65.17 15.68
N ALA A 14 21.96 -65.76 16.44
CA ALA A 14 20.63 -65.21 16.71
C ALA A 14 20.66 -63.96 17.62
N VAL A 15 21.66 -63.79 18.49
CA VAL A 15 21.82 -62.64 19.38
C VAL A 15 22.41 -61.40 18.63
N SER A 16 23.14 -61.63 17.53
CA SER A 16 23.78 -60.55 16.77
C SER A 16 22.79 -59.79 15.83
N PHE A 17 21.57 -60.26 15.65
CA PHE A 17 20.56 -59.61 14.82
C PHE A 17 19.58 -58.70 15.59
N ALA A 18 19.71 -58.62 16.93
CA ALA A 18 18.81 -57.80 17.77
C ALA A 18 19.32 -56.37 18.05
N VAL A 19 20.48 -55.98 17.48
CA VAL A 19 21.02 -54.59 17.59
C VAL A 19 20.89 -53.94 16.23
N GLY A 20 19.66 -53.69 15.83
CA GLY A 20 19.38 -53.01 14.59
C GLY A 20 18.17 -52.12 14.74
N CYS A 21 18.38 -50.81 14.63
CA CYS A 21 17.39 -49.78 14.47
C CYS A 21 16.62 -49.32 15.71
N SER A 22 17.28 -48.71 16.69
CA SER A 22 16.72 -47.55 17.32
C SER A 22 17.10 -46.30 16.47
N GLY A 23 16.43 -46.13 15.36
CA GLY A 23 16.40 -44.84 14.71
C GLY A 23 15.79 -43.89 15.72
N ASP A 24 16.56 -42.89 16.13
CA ASP A 24 16.15 -41.83 17.02
C ASP A 24 15.01 -41.06 16.32
N ARG A 25 13.78 -41.55 16.51
CA ARG A 25 12.58 -40.80 16.10
C ARG A 25 12.45 -39.67 17.11
N THR A 26 13.13 -38.56 16.86
CA THR A 26 12.77 -37.31 17.53
C THR A 26 11.28 -37.09 17.30
N GLN A 27 10.50 -37.39 18.32
CA GLN A 27 9.05 -37.22 18.29
C GLN A 27 8.82 -35.75 18.56
N TYR A 28 8.57 -34.99 17.50
CA TYR A 28 8.13 -33.58 17.63
C TYR A 28 6.76 -33.53 18.30
N ASP A 29 6.55 -32.51 19.14
CA ASP A 29 5.25 -32.26 19.74
C ASP A 29 4.22 -31.83 18.70
N ALA A 30 4.66 -31.07 17.69
CA ALA A 30 3.85 -30.73 16.52
C ALA A 30 4.72 -30.60 15.27
N THR A 31 4.11 -30.81 14.12
CA THR A 31 4.76 -30.68 12.79
C THR A 31 3.96 -29.78 11.88
N GLY A 32 4.63 -29.21 10.88
CA GLY A 32 4.01 -28.31 9.94
C GLY A 32 4.93 -27.92 8.79
N THR A 33 4.63 -26.82 8.14
CA THR A 33 5.41 -26.28 7.02
C THR A 33 5.82 -24.84 7.29
N PHE A 34 7.01 -24.47 6.79
CA PHE A 34 7.47 -23.10 6.85
C PHE A 34 6.76 -22.24 5.80
N GLU A 35 6.25 -21.11 6.27
CA GLU A 35 5.55 -20.11 5.47
C GLU A 35 6.21 -18.73 5.68
N ALA A 36 5.98 -17.82 4.74
CA ALA A 36 6.39 -16.42 4.82
C ALA A 36 5.20 -15.49 4.69
N THR A 37 5.40 -14.23 5.04
CA THR A 37 4.47 -13.17 4.63
C THR A 37 4.68 -12.91 3.16
N GLU A 38 3.68 -13.23 2.33
CA GLU A 38 3.72 -13.04 0.88
C GLU A 38 2.78 -11.91 0.47
N VAL A 39 3.22 -11.09 -0.47
CA VAL A 39 2.41 -10.04 -1.10
C VAL A 39 2.45 -10.20 -2.61
N VAL A 40 1.29 -10.25 -3.24
CA VAL A 40 1.17 -10.21 -4.69
C VAL A 40 1.06 -8.75 -5.12
N VAL A 41 2.09 -8.26 -5.81
CA VAL A 41 2.10 -6.93 -6.41
C VAL A 41 1.36 -7.01 -7.72
N SER A 42 0.25 -6.27 -7.83
CA SER A 42 -0.58 -6.20 -9.02
C SER A 42 -0.53 -4.80 -9.63
N SER A 43 -0.79 -4.71 -10.94
CA SER A 43 -0.90 -3.41 -11.61
C SER A 43 -2.10 -2.62 -11.06
N GLU A 44 -1.91 -1.33 -10.81
CA GLU A 44 -2.99 -0.42 -10.44
C GLU A 44 -3.53 0.40 -11.62
N VAL A 45 -2.84 0.33 -12.79
CA VAL A 45 -3.17 1.07 -14.00
C VAL A 45 -3.11 0.18 -15.23
N ASN A 46 -3.71 0.66 -16.32
CA ASN A 46 -3.61 0.01 -17.63
C ASN A 46 -2.50 0.68 -18.45
N GLY A 47 -1.66 -0.11 -19.11
CA GLY A 47 -0.60 0.39 -19.98
C GLY A 47 0.42 -0.67 -20.36
N LEU A 48 1.29 -0.36 -21.29
CA LEU A 48 2.41 -1.23 -21.67
C LEU A 48 3.48 -1.21 -20.57
N ILE A 49 3.96 -2.35 -20.16
CA ILE A 49 5.12 -2.44 -19.24
C ILE A 49 6.38 -2.08 -20.04
N LEU A 50 6.96 -0.92 -19.78
CA LEU A 50 8.18 -0.46 -20.44
C LEU A 50 9.42 -1.15 -19.88
N GLU A 51 9.49 -1.23 -18.55
CA GLU A 51 10.63 -1.77 -17.82
C GLU A 51 10.15 -2.64 -16.68
N PHE A 52 10.73 -3.82 -16.54
CA PHE A 52 10.49 -4.70 -15.40
C PHE A 52 11.70 -5.65 -15.23
N PRO A 53 12.85 -5.12 -14.78
CA PRO A 53 14.14 -5.81 -14.79
C PRO A 53 14.30 -6.84 -13.65
N VAL A 54 13.35 -6.90 -12.71
CA VAL A 54 13.42 -7.86 -11.59
C VAL A 54 13.30 -9.30 -12.08
N GLU A 55 14.03 -10.19 -11.44
CA GLU A 55 13.98 -11.64 -11.68
C GLU A 55 13.67 -12.37 -10.37
N GLU A 56 13.24 -13.62 -10.47
CA GLU A 56 13.02 -14.48 -9.31
C GLU A 56 14.31 -14.63 -8.50
N GLY A 57 14.22 -14.48 -7.19
CA GLY A 57 15.38 -14.47 -6.28
C GLY A 57 15.98 -13.07 -6.05
N THR A 58 15.54 -12.03 -6.77
CA THR A 58 16.02 -10.66 -6.56
C THR A 58 15.53 -10.11 -5.20
N PRO A 59 16.44 -9.62 -4.33
CA PRO A 59 16.04 -8.92 -3.12
C PRO A 59 15.51 -7.53 -3.48
N VAL A 60 14.43 -7.11 -2.82
CA VAL A 60 13.80 -5.79 -3.01
C VAL A 60 13.47 -5.16 -1.66
N LYS A 61 13.45 -3.82 -1.63
CA LYS A 61 13.09 -3.04 -0.44
C LYS A 61 11.74 -2.38 -0.57
N THR A 62 11.12 -2.10 0.56
CA THR A 62 9.87 -1.33 0.62
C THR A 62 10.01 0.01 -0.09
N GLY A 63 9.11 0.28 -1.04
CA GLY A 63 9.11 1.49 -1.86
C GLY A 63 10.11 1.50 -3.01
N GLU A 64 10.95 0.46 -3.16
CA GLU A 64 11.87 0.34 -4.28
C GLU A 64 11.10 0.18 -5.60
N GLN A 65 11.42 1.04 -6.57
CA GLN A 65 10.84 0.96 -7.90
C GLN A 65 11.44 -0.23 -8.65
N VAL A 66 10.62 -1.18 -9.03
CA VAL A 66 10.99 -2.43 -9.70
C VAL A 66 10.54 -2.49 -11.15
N GLY A 67 9.77 -1.51 -11.61
CA GLY A 67 9.32 -1.44 -12.99
C GLY A 67 8.59 -0.14 -13.31
N LEU A 68 8.23 0.00 -14.59
CA LEU A 68 7.57 1.18 -15.13
C LEU A 68 6.53 0.77 -16.18
N ILE A 69 5.32 1.28 -16.03
CA ILE A 69 4.23 1.20 -17.01
C ILE A 69 4.21 2.51 -17.81
N ASP A 70 3.90 2.45 -19.11
CA ASP A 70 3.81 3.63 -19.97
C ASP A 70 2.80 4.65 -19.40
N SER A 71 3.31 5.80 -19.09
CA SER A 71 2.56 6.91 -18.50
C SER A 71 2.40 8.11 -19.45
N THR A 72 2.84 7.98 -20.70
CA THR A 72 2.91 9.08 -21.67
C THR A 72 1.56 9.78 -21.83
N GLN A 73 0.49 9.01 -22.00
CA GLN A 73 -0.86 9.54 -22.17
C GLN A 73 -1.35 10.30 -20.92
N LEU A 74 -1.10 9.77 -19.73
CA LEU A 74 -1.46 10.41 -18.47
C LEU A 74 -0.68 11.69 -18.25
N TYR A 75 0.60 11.69 -18.59
CA TYR A 75 1.45 12.87 -18.51
C TYR A 75 0.97 14.00 -19.43
N LEU A 76 0.61 13.69 -20.68
CA LEU A 76 0.04 14.68 -21.60
C LEU A 76 -1.28 15.24 -21.12
N GLN A 77 -2.16 14.41 -20.55
CA GLN A 77 -3.40 14.86 -19.93
C GLN A 77 -3.16 15.80 -18.75
N MET A 78 -2.14 15.50 -17.92
CA MET A 78 -1.75 16.38 -16.82
C MET A 78 -1.26 17.72 -17.31
N LEU A 79 -0.41 17.77 -18.35
CA LEU A 79 0.04 19.03 -18.97
C LEU A 79 -1.13 19.84 -19.54
N GLN A 80 -2.11 19.19 -20.16
CA GLN A 80 -3.31 19.84 -20.65
C GLN A 80 -4.13 20.46 -19.50
N ALA A 81 -4.31 19.73 -18.39
CA ALA A 81 -5.02 20.24 -17.22
C ALA A 81 -4.27 21.41 -16.57
N GLN A 82 -2.95 21.37 -16.51
CA GLN A 82 -2.12 22.48 -16.04
C GLN A 82 -2.23 23.71 -16.95
N SER A 83 -2.23 23.51 -18.27
CA SER A 83 -2.41 24.60 -19.23
C SER A 83 -3.78 25.26 -19.11
N ASN A 84 -4.84 24.48 -18.79
CA ASN A 84 -6.16 25.02 -18.51
C ASN A 84 -6.18 25.93 -17.26
N ILE A 85 -5.43 25.58 -16.21
CA ILE A 85 -5.28 26.45 -15.02
C ILE A 85 -4.66 27.78 -15.40
N LEU A 86 -3.59 27.79 -16.22
CA LEU A 86 -2.94 29.02 -16.68
C LEU A 86 -3.89 29.88 -17.54
N ALA A 87 -4.70 29.26 -18.40
CA ALA A 87 -5.70 29.96 -19.18
C ALA A 87 -6.79 30.61 -18.31
N LEU A 88 -7.27 29.91 -17.28
CA LEU A 88 -8.23 30.46 -16.31
C LEU A 88 -7.62 31.63 -15.52
N GLU A 89 -6.36 31.53 -15.14
CA GLU A 89 -5.65 32.60 -14.42
C GLU A 89 -5.49 33.86 -15.28
N SER A 90 -5.16 33.69 -16.55
CA SER A 90 -5.06 34.83 -17.50
C SER A 90 -6.39 35.51 -17.81
N ASN A 91 -7.51 34.80 -17.62
CA ASN A 91 -8.86 35.34 -17.81
C ASN A 91 -9.41 36.05 -16.55
N ARG A 92 -8.61 36.20 -15.49
CA ARG A 92 -9.06 36.98 -14.34
C ARG A 92 -9.30 38.42 -14.72
N PRO A 93 -10.48 38.97 -14.35
CA PRO A 93 -10.80 40.37 -14.68
C PRO A 93 -9.88 41.31 -13.88
N ASP A 94 -9.40 42.35 -14.52
CA ASP A 94 -8.69 43.43 -13.88
C ASP A 94 -9.64 44.45 -13.24
N ASP A 95 -9.09 45.37 -12.47
CA ASP A 95 -9.83 46.42 -11.75
C ASP A 95 -9.90 47.74 -12.53
N SER A 96 -9.45 47.76 -13.79
CA SER A 96 -9.34 49.03 -14.56
C SER A 96 -10.65 49.77 -14.68
N GLN A 97 -11.77 49.08 -14.97
CA GLN A 97 -13.10 49.67 -15.05
C GLN A 97 -13.57 50.17 -13.68
N LEU A 98 -13.27 49.45 -12.61
CA LEU A 98 -13.61 49.86 -11.26
C LEU A 98 -12.88 51.12 -10.88
N ALA A 99 -11.56 51.19 -11.12
CA ALA A 99 -10.74 52.38 -10.87
C ALA A 99 -11.23 53.61 -11.64
N ALA A 100 -11.66 53.42 -12.89
CA ALA A 100 -12.25 54.52 -13.70
C ALA A 100 -13.55 55.05 -13.09
N LEU A 101 -14.45 54.16 -12.62
CA LEU A 101 -15.71 54.59 -11.96
C LEU A 101 -15.44 55.27 -10.60
N GLU A 102 -14.46 54.81 -9.85
CA GLU A 102 -14.04 55.41 -8.57
C GLU A 102 -13.51 56.83 -8.78
N GLU A 103 -12.67 57.06 -9.79
CA GLU A 103 -12.17 58.41 -10.12
C GLU A 103 -13.30 59.34 -10.60
N GLN A 104 -14.23 58.82 -11.42
CA GLN A 104 -15.39 59.58 -11.85
C GLN A 104 -16.28 59.98 -10.66
N LEU A 105 -16.53 59.07 -9.72
CA LEU A 105 -17.26 59.35 -8.49
C LEU A 105 -16.54 60.37 -7.62
N ALA A 106 -15.23 60.27 -7.47
CA ALA A 106 -14.42 61.22 -6.72
C ALA A 106 -14.48 62.61 -7.32
N LYS A 107 -14.47 62.71 -8.67
CA LYS A 107 -14.65 63.99 -9.38
C LYS A 107 -16.02 64.61 -9.10
N GLN A 108 -17.11 63.84 -9.16
CA GLN A 108 -18.45 64.34 -8.87
C GLN A 108 -18.62 64.77 -7.42
N LYS A 109 -18.00 64.07 -6.45
CA LYS A 109 -18.01 64.48 -5.04
C LYS A 109 -17.27 65.78 -4.82
N ARG A 110 -16.14 66.01 -5.48
CA ARG A 110 -15.45 67.33 -5.43
C ARG A 110 -16.31 68.43 -6.01
N GLU A 111 -17.03 68.21 -7.12
CA GLU A 111 -17.93 69.18 -7.73
C GLU A 111 -19.12 69.47 -6.81
N ARG A 112 -19.75 68.48 -6.19
CA ARG A 112 -20.79 68.63 -5.19
C ARG A 112 -20.34 69.59 -4.07
N ASP A 113 -19.15 69.38 -3.50
CA ASP A 113 -18.62 70.16 -2.39
C ASP A 113 -18.41 71.63 -2.83
N ARG A 114 -17.95 71.87 -4.07
CA ARG A 114 -17.79 73.19 -4.66
C ARG A 114 -19.15 73.87 -4.83
N VAL A 115 -20.13 73.19 -5.43
CA VAL A 115 -21.46 73.79 -5.68
C VAL A 115 -22.22 74.01 -4.38
N GLN A 116 -22.07 73.11 -3.38
CA GLN A 116 -22.65 73.31 -2.04
C GLN A 116 -22.15 74.59 -1.39
N GLY A 117 -20.86 74.91 -1.55
CA GLY A 117 -20.30 76.20 -1.09
C GLY A 117 -20.88 77.39 -1.78
N LEU A 118 -21.16 77.33 -3.11
CA LEU A 118 -21.76 78.39 -3.90
C LEU A 118 -23.26 78.57 -3.58
N VAL A 119 -23.97 77.48 -3.28
CA VAL A 119 -25.38 77.56 -2.85
C VAL A 119 -25.49 78.31 -1.51
N LYS A 120 -24.58 78.02 -0.57
CA LYS A 120 -24.51 78.70 0.74
C LYS A 120 -24.18 80.17 0.62
N ALA A 121 -23.54 80.58 -0.48
CA ALA A 121 -23.22 81.99 -0.80
C ALA A 121 -24.25 82.64 -1.72
N ASP A 122 -25.42 82.01 -1.96
CA ASP A 122 -26.49 82.47 -2.86
C ASP A 122 -26.04 82.66 -4.33
N VAL A 123 -24.97 81.99 -4.79
CA VAL A 123 -24.43 82.13 -6.17
C VAL A 123 -24.88 81.02 -7.08
N ALA A 124 -25.27 79.82 -6.50
CA ALA A 124 -25.79 78.68 -7.24
C ALA A 124 -27.19 78.29 -6.74
N THR A 125 -27.94 77.55 -7.56
CA THR A 125 -29.31 77.13 -7.24
C THR A 125 -29.33 75.76 -6.52
N ALA A 126 -30.29 75.52 -5.61
CA ALA A 126 -30.49 74.25 -4.95
C ALA A 126 -30.74 73.11 -5.97
N LYS A 127 -31.36 73.38 -7.13
CA LYS A 127 -31.57 72.40 -8.21
C LYS A 127 -30.22 71.88 -8.73
N GLN A 128 -29.24 72.76 -8.95
CA GLN A 128 -27.92 72.35 -9.42
C GLN A 128 -27.20 71.35 -8.41
N LEU A 129 -27.39 71.57 -7.12
CA LEU A 129 -26.88 70.68 -6.11
C LEU A 129 -27.60 69.31 -6.15
N ASP A 130 -28.94 69.29 -6.26
CA ASP A 130 -29.77 68.12 -6.33
C ASP A 130 -29.43 67.26 -7.57
N ASP A 131 -29.22 67.92 -8.74
CA ASP A 131 -28.79 67.23 -9.97
C ASP A 131 -27.44 66.51 -9.81
N ILE A 132 -26.47 67.14 -9.10
CA ILE A 132 -25.16 66.52 -8.82
C ILE A 132 -25.29 65.37 -7.80
N GLU A 133 -26.08 65.52 -6.74
CA GLU A 133 -26.32 64.49 -5.74
C GLU A 133 -27.02 63.27 -6.36
N SER A 134 -27.96 63.50 -7.28
CA SER A 134 -28.59 62.46 -8.08
C SER A 134 -27.57 61.72 -8.97
N ALA A 135 -26.67 62.46 -9.65
CA ALA A 135 -25.59 61.85 -10.46
C ALA A 135 -24.61 61.02 -9.61
N ILE A 136 -24.25 61.49 -8.39
CA ILE A 136 -23.43 60.76 -7.44
C ILE A 136 -24.11 59.42 -7.05
N THR A 137 -25.42 59.50 -6.74
CA THR A 137 -26.21 58.31 -6.37
C THR A 137 -26.20 57.25 -7.48
N VAL A 138 -26.36 57.68 -8.74
CA VAL A 138 -26.29 56.77 -9.91
C VAL A 138 -24.91 56.14 -10.02
N LEU A 139 -23.82 56.91 -9.90
CA LEU A 139 -22.45 56.39 -9.97
C LEU A 139 -22.14 55.42 -8.83
N GLU A 140 -22.61 55.70 -7.61
CA GLU A 140 -22.45 54.78 -6.48
C GLU A 140 -23.15 53.45 -6.73
N LYS A 141 -24.34 53.43 -7.30
CA LYS A 141 -25.06 52.21 -7.71
C LYS A 141 -24.36 51.47 -8.83
N GLN A 142 -23.81 52.18 -9.83
CA GLN A 142 -23.01 51.56 -10.88
C GLN A 142 -21.72 50.92 -10.34
N LEU A 143 -21.03 51.61 -9.45
CA LEU A 143 -19.82 51.10 -8.78
C LEU A 143 -20.12 49.84 -8.00
N ASP A 144 -21.19 49.84 -7.19
CA ASP A 144 -21.60 48.67 -6.41
C ASP A 144 -21.98 47.46 -7.33
N ALA A 145 -22.72 47.73 -8.43
CA ALA A 145 -23.03 46.70 -9.42
C ALA A 145 -21.78 46.11 -10.08
N GLN A 146 -20.81 46.98 -10.45
CA GLN A 146 -19.55 46.53 -11.07
C GLN A 146 -18.70 45.72 -10.11
N ARG A 147 -18.60 46.15 -8.83
CA ARG A 147 -17.90 45.38 -7.78
C ARG A 147 -18.49 43.98 -7.61
N ARG A 148 -19.82 43.87 -7.53
CA ARG A 148 -20.51 42.59 -7.42
C ARG A 148 -20.25 41.68 -8.64
N THR A 149 -20.26 42.26 -9.84
CA THR A 149 -20.00 41.52 -11.08
C THR A 149 -18.57 40.95 -11.08
N LEU A 150 -17.58 41.79 -10.75
CA LEU A 150 -16.18 41.37 -10.65
C LEU A 150 -15.99 40.30 -9.58
N ASP A 151 -16.56 40.49 -8.38
CA ASP A 151 -16.46 39.52 -7.27
C ASP A 151 -17.07 38.15 -7.68
N ASN A 152 -18.25 38.16 -8.29
CA ASN A 152 -18.89 36.94 -8.77
C ASN A 152 -18.06 36.22 -9.86
N THR A 153 -17.50 36.99 -10.81
CA THR A 153 -16.65 36.48 -11.87
C THR A 153 -15.38 35.86 -11.28
N ARG A 154 -14.71 36.53 -10.33
CA ARG A 154 -13.53 36.01 -9.63
C ARG A 154 -13.84 34.73 -8.87
N LYS A 155 -14.93 34.69 -8.10
CA LYS A 155 -15.38 33.49 -7.39
C LYS A 155 -15.63 32.31 -8.34
N SER A 156 -16.24 32.59 -9.50
CA SER A 156 -16.46 31.56 -10.52
C SER A 156 -15.16 31.02 -11.09
N ILE A 157 -14.20 31.91 -11.41
CA ILE A 157 -12.87 31.49 -11.89
C ILE A 157 -12.11 30.72 -10.81
N ASP A 158 -12.14 31.16 -9.55
CA ASP A 158 -11.49 30.47 -8.44
C ASP A 158 -12.06 29.07 -8.24
N ALA A 159 -13.38 28.89 -8.36
CA ALA A 159 -14.03 27.58 -8.31
C ALA A 159 -13.59 26.67 -9.47
N GLN A 160 -13.51 27.22 -10.70
CA GLN A 160 -13.03 26.47 -11.87
C GLN A 160 -11.56 26.08 -11.74
N MET A 161 -10.70 26.99 -11.24
CA MET A 161 -9.30 26.69 -10.95
C MET A 161 -9.14 25.62 -9.89
N ALA A 162 -9.96 25.64 -8.83
CA ALA A 162 -9.95 24.60 -7.79
C ALA A 162 -10.31 23.22 -8.37
N ALA A 163 -11.32 23.14 -9.24
CA ALA A 163 -11.69 21.92 -9.93
C ALA A 163 -10.57 21.41 -10.86
N ALA A 164 -9.94 22.31 -11.63
CA ALA A 164 -8.82 21.96 -12.51
C ALA A 164 -7.58 21.49 -11.71
N ARG A 165 -7.28 22.11 -10.55
CA ARG A 165 -6.21 21.64 -9.65
C ARG A 165 -6.51 20.26 -9.08
N ALA A 166 -7.75 19.97 -8.71
CA ALA A 166 -8.15 18.63 -8.26
C ALA A 166 -7.94 17.59 -9.37
N GLN A 167 -8.23 17.94 -10.63
CA GLN A 167 -7.96 17.07 -11.79
C GLN A 167 -6.47 16.80 -11.97
N VAL A 168 -5.60 17.81 -11.82
CA VAL A 168 -4.14 17.63 -11.85
C VAL A 168 -3.71 16.66 -10.76
N GLY A 169 -4.15 16.86 -9.51
CA GLY A 169 -3.82 15.97 -8.40
C GLY A 169 -4.26 14.51 -8.63
N GLN A 170 -5.42 14.31 -9.25
CA GLN A 170 -5.88 12.97 -9.63
C GLN A 170 -4.96 12.31 -10.67
N LEU A 171 -4.52 13.07 -11.69
CA LEU A 171 -3.60 12.58 -12.70
C LEU A 171 -2.20 12.30 -12.14
N GLU A 172 -1.71 13.12 -11.20
CA GLU A 172 -0.46 12.87 -10.47
C GLU A 172 -0.49 11.55 -9.70
N GLN A 173 -1.60 11.24 -9.02
CA GLN A 173 -1.78 9.95 -8.35
C GLN A 173 -1.79 8.78 -9.34
N GLN A 174 -2.43 8.94 -10.50
CA GLN A 174 -2.39 7.91 -11.54
C GLN A 174 -0.99 7.72 -12.12
N LEU A 175 -0.24 8.81 -12.33
CA LEU A 175 1.17 8.76 -12.76
C LEU A 175 2.06 8.06 -11.74
N ALA A 176 1.86 8.31 -10.45
CA ALA A 176 2.59 7.62 -9.39
C ALA A 176 2.37 6.09 -9.44
N LYS A 177 1.14 5.66 -9.76
CA LYS A 177 0.77 4.24 -9.90
C LYS A 177 1.35 3.55 -11.14
N CYS A 178 1.86 4.31 -12.11
CA CYS A 178 2.61 3.73 -13.25
C CYS A 178 3.98 3.20 -12.84
N ARG A 179 4.50 3.59 -11.68
CA ARG A 179 5.73 3.06 -11.10
C ARG A 179 5.40 1.83 -10.28
N ILE A 180 5.90 0.67 -10.72
CA ILE A 180 5.74 -0.58 -9.99
C ILE A 180 6.77 -0.58 -8.85
N SER A 181 6.32 -0.71 -7.61
CA SER A 181 7.20 -0.75 -6.44
C SER A 181 6.88 -1.91 -5.52
N SER A 182 7.86 -2.35 -4.72
CA SER A 182 7.62 -3.36 -3.69
C SER A 182 6.96 -2.75 -2.46
N PRO A 183 5.87 -3.34 -1.94
CA PRO A 183 5.22 -2.86 -0.72
C PRO A 183 5.92 -3.33 0.57
N ILE A 184 6.82 -4.32 0.48
CA ILE A 184 7.53 -4.91 1.61
C ILE A 184 9.02 -5.12 1.28
N ASP A 185 9.84 -5.21 2.31
CA ASP A 185 11.19 -5.77 2.19
C ASP A 185 11.09 -7.28 1.99
N GLY A 186 11.81 -7.83 1.01
CA GLY A 186 11.73 -9.25 0.73
C GLY A 186 12.48 -9.69 -0.51
N THR A 187 12.12 -10.87 -0.99
CA THR A 187 12.67 -11.47 -2.21
C THR A 187 11.53 -11.77 -3.19
N VAL A 188 11.75 -11.51 -4.46
CA VAL A 188 10.81 -11.87 -5.53
C VAL A 188 10.74 -13.40 -5.63
N LEU A 189 9.57 -13.98 -5.35
CA LEU A 189 9.35 -15.42 -5.44
C LEU A 189 8.89 -15.87 -6.81
N ALA A 190 8.09 -15.03 -7.49
CA ALA A 190 7.56 -15.32 -8.81
C ALA A 190 7.38 -14.04 -9.61
N LYS A 191 7.65 -14.10 -10.89
CA LYS A 191 7.43 -13.04 -11.88
C LYS A 191 6.33 -13.47 -12.83
N TYR A 192 5.21 -12.73 -12.86
CA TYR A 192 4.03 -13.09 -13.65
C TYR A 192 3.90 -12.30 -14.95
N SER A 193 4.67 -11.24 -15.12
CA SER A 193 4.64 -10.38 -16.30
C SER A 193 6.04 -9.93 -16.70
N GLN A 194 6.19 -9.55 -17.97
CA GLN A 194 7.47 -9.10 -18.53
C GLN A 194 7.34 -7.74 -19.20
N ALA A 195 8.47 -7.06 -19.41
CA ALA A 195 8.52 -5.87 -20.23
C ALA A 195 8.01 -6.19 -21.65
N GLY A 196 7.22 -5.27 -22.22
CA GLY A 196 6.52 -5.46 -23.50
C GLY A 196 5.12 -6.06 -23.39
N GLU A 197 4.70 -6.55 -22.22
CA GLU A 197 3.33 -7.01 -21.99
C GLU A 197 2.40 -5.86 -21.60
N LEU A 198 1.10 -6.06 -21.85
CA LEU A 198 0.05 -5.17 -21.38
C LEU A 198 -0.25 -5.45 -19.90
N ALA A 199 -0.07 -4.45 -19.06
CA ALA A 199 -0.58 -4.42 -17.70
C ALA A 199 -2.05 -3.98 -17.74
N ILE A 200 -2.89 -4.67 -16.96
CA ILE A 200 -4.30 -4.32 -16.74
C ILE A 200 -4.48 -4.19 -15.23
N ALA A 201 -5.24 -3.21 -14.77
CA ALA A 201 -5.52 -3.01 -13.35
C ALA A 201 -6.04 -4.31 -12.70
N GLY A 202 -5.39 -4.74 -11.61
CA GLY A 202 -5.64 -6.00 -10.92
C GLY A 202 -4.83 -7.20 -11.45
N LYS A 203 -4.13 -7.11 -12.60
CA LYS A 203 -3.27 -8.19 -13.09
C LYS A 203 -2.05 -8.36 -12.19
N PRO A 204 -1.77 -9.56 -11.65
CA PRO A 204 -0.54 -9.83 -10.91
C PRO A 204 0.70 -9.59 -11.77
N LEU A 205 1.71 -8.91 -11.22
CA LEU A 205 2.98 -8.64 -11.87
C LEU A 205 4.11 -9.47 -11.26
N MET A 206 4.18 -9.53 -9.95
CA MET A 206 5.16 -10.34 -9.20
C MET A 206 4.61 -10.72 -7.82
N LYS A 207 5.27 -11.70 -7.19
CA LYS A 207 5.05 -12.07 -5.79
C LYS A 207 6.34 -11.81 -5.02
N VAL A 208 6.25 -11.10 -3.90
CA VAL A 208 7.35 -10.81 -2.98
C VAL A 208 7.06 -11.46 -1.64
N ALA A 209 8.08 -12.02 -0.99
CA ALA A 209 7.98 -12.57 0.35
C ALA A 209 9.15 -12.14 1.23
N ASP A 210 8.87 -11.96 2.52
CA ASP A 210 9.91 -11.80 3.52
C ASP A 210 10.49 -13.19 3.88
N VAL A 211 11.55 -13.54 3.20
CA VAL A 211 12.24 -14.85 3.41
C VAL A 211 13.19 -14.85 4.60
N ASN A 212 13.45 -13.71 5.24
CA ASN A 212 14.30 -13.60 6.41
C ASN A 212 13.52 -13.89 7.71
N ASN A 213 12.23 -13.54 7.73
CA ASN A 213 11.33 -13.77 8.86
C ASN A 213 10.27 -14.80 8.46
N LEU A 214 10.60 -16.06 8.64
CA LEU A 214 9.69 -17.16 8.37
C LEU A 214 8.89 -17.54 9.63
N TYR A 215 7.79 -18.22 9.43
CA TYR A 215 7.10 -18.90 10.53
C TYR A 215 6.77 -20.33 10.16
N LEU A 216 6.93 -21.23 11.13
CA LEU A 216 6.42 -22.58 11.01
C LEU A 216 4.93 -22.57 11.36
N LYS A 217 4.07 -22.93 10.43
CA LYS A 217 2.66 -23.23 10.69
C LYS A 217 2.56 -24.70 11.06
N ALA A 218 2.52 -24.98 12.37
CA ALA A 218 2.42 -26.32 12.92
C ALA A 218 1.04 -26.57 13.51
N TYR A 219 0.73 -27.84 13.78
CA TYR A 219 -0.59 -28.26 14.22
C TYR A 219 -0.49 -29.02 15.55
N LEU A 220 -1.15 -28.50 16.60
CA LEU A 220 -1.21 -29.07 17.94
C LEU A 220 -2.54 -29.78 18.15
N VAL A 221 -2.52 -30.91 18.88
CA VAL A 221 -3.75 -31.55 19.35
C VAL A 221 -4.27 -30.84 20.62
N SER A 222 -5.57 -31.00 20.91
CA SER A 222 -6.23 -30.29 22.02
C SER A 222 -5.55 -30.49 23.38
N SER A 223 -4.94 -31.64 23.64
CA SER A 223 -4.21 -31.92 24.91
C SER A 223 -2.94 -31.09 25.06
N GLN A 224 -2.29 -30.71 23.96
CA GLN A 224 -1.07 -29.90 23.94
C GLN A 224 -1.39 -28.39 24.04
N LEU A 225 -2.56 -27.99 23.60
CA LEU A 225 -2.97 -26.56 23.57
C LEU A 225 -2.93 -25.92 24.98
N ALA A 226 -3.22 -26.69 26.03
CA ALA A 226 -3.16 -26.19 27.40
C ALA A 226 -1.73 -25.84 27.90
N GLN A 227 -0.70 -26.33 27.20
CA GLN A 227 0.71 -26.16 27.58
C GLN A 227 1.39 -25.01 26.81
N VAL A 228 0.72 -24.41 25.82
CA VAL A 228 1.31 -23.39 24.95
C VAL A 228 0.66 -22.03 25.16
N LYS A 229 1.45 -20.98 25.02
CA LYS A 229 1.00 -19.59 25.12
C LYS A 229 1.67 -18.74 24.05
N VAL A 230 0.96 -17.74 23.57
CA VAL A 230 1.55 -16.70 22.70
C VAL A 230 2.68 -15.99 23.46
N GLY A 231 3.83 -15.83 22.79
CA GLY A 231 5.05 -15.28 23.36
C GLY A 231 6.00 -16.35 23.96
N GLN A 232 5.60 -17.63 24.01
CA GLN A 232 6.46 -18.72 24.50
C GLN A 232 7.57 -19.00 23.49
N ARG A 233 8.81 -19.22 23.99
CA ARG A 233 9.93 -19.71 23.19
C ARG A 233 9.88 -21.21 23.09
N VAL A 234 10.18 -21.75 21.93
CA VAL A 234 10.16 -23.16 21.60
C VAL A 234 11.33 -23.49 20.67
N ARG A 235 11.76 -24.73 20.65
CA ARG A 235 12.74 -25.22 19.68
C ARG A 235 12.03 -25.61 18.38
N VAL A 236 12.56 -25.14 17.27
CA VAL A 236 12.03 -25.41 15.93
C VAL A 236 13.09 -26.16 15.14
N TYR A 237 12.70 -27.24 14.54
CA TYR A 237 13.58 -28.08 13.74
C TYR A 237 13.13 -28.04 12.28
N ALA A 238 14.02 -27.62 11.37
CA ALA A 238 13.79 -27.71 9.94
C ALA A 238 14.32 -29.05 9.41
N ASP A 239 13.50 -29.75 8.65
CA ASP A 239 13.90 -31.02 7.99
C ASP A 239 14.62 -30.69 6.68
N ALA A 240 15.92 -30.92 6.65
CA ALA A 240 16.78 -30.63 5.53
C ALA A 240 16.79 -31.75 4.46
N GLY A 241 16.09 -32.85 4.72
CA GLY A 241 16.25 -34.07 3.93
C GLY A 241 17.52 -34.83 4.31
N GLY A 242 17.56 -36.14 4.02
CA GLY A 242 18.72 -36.99 4.34
C GLY A 242 18.94 -37.28 5.81
N GLY A 243 18.01 -36.88 6.71
CA GLY A 243 18.10 -37.12 8.15
C GLY A 243 18.82 -36.02 8.95
N GLU A 244 19.35 -35.00 8.29
CA GLU A 244 19.92 -33.82 8.96
C GLU A 244 18.81 -32.88 9.39
N LYS A 245 18.86 -32.42 10.65
CA LYS A 245 17.93 -31.49 11.25
C LYS A 245 18.68 -30.24 11.66
N ARG A 246 18.12 -29.09 11.36
CA ARG A 246 18.67 -27.80 11.79
C ARG A 246 17.75 -27.17 12.83
N GLU A 247 18.32 -26.82 13.97
CA GLU A 247 17.61 -26.26 15.11
C GLU A 247 17.59 -24.71 15.01
N TYR A 248 16.44 -24.14 15.33
CA TYR A 248 16.21 -22.69 15.44
C TYR A 248 15.47 -22.38 16.73
N GLU A 249 15.77 -21.27 17.34
CA GLU A 249 14.95 -20.70 18.40
C GLU A 249 13.73 -20.02 17.78
N GLY A 250 12.54 -20.46 18.19
CA GLY A 250 11.27 -19.91 17.68
C GLY A 250 10.44 -19.30 18.80
N THR A 251 9.55 -18.37 18.42
CA THR A 251 8.56 -17.77 19.34
C THR A 251 7.16 -18.00 18.80
N ILE A 252 6.25 -18.52 19.63
CA ILE A 252 4.84 -18.68 19.27
C ILE A 252 4.21 -17.28 19.13
N ILE A 253 3.81 -16.90 17.92
CA ILE A 253 3.24 -15.58 17.63
C ILE A 253 1.73 -15.61 17.50
N TRP A 254 1.14 -16.79 17.25
CA TRP A 254 -0.28 -16.94 17.05
C TRP A 254 -0.72 -18.38 17.32
N ILE A 255 -1.93 -18.53 17.87
CA ILE A 255 -2.61 -19.81 18.09
C ILE A 255 -4.04 -19.63 17.55
N ALA A 256 -4.53 -20.61 16.78
CA ALA A 256 -5.87 -20.56 16.20
C ALA A 256 -6.95 -20.67 17.29
N ASP A 257 -7.98 -19.82 17.21
CA ASP A 257 -9.17 -19.85 18.09
C ASP A 257 -10.18 -20.94 17.72
N TYR A 258 -9.99 -21.60 16.56
CA TYR A 258 -10.84 -22.68 16.07
C TYR A 258 -10.01 -23.87 15.62
N SER A 259 -10.60 -25.04 15.74
CA SER A 259 -9.95 -26.28 15.30
C SER A 259 -10.10 -26.47 13.79
N GLU A 260 -9.05 -26.99 13.17
CA GLU A 260 -9.04 -27.43 11.77
C GLU A 260 -9.03 -28.97 11.70
N PHE A 261 -9.55 -29.56 10.61
CA PHE A 261 -9.28 -30.96 10.34
C PHE A 261 -7.82 -31.12 9.89
N THR A 262 -7.17 -32.19 10.33
CA THR A 262 -5.77 -32.48 9.96
C THR A 262 -5.58 -32.38 8.44
N PRO A 263 -4.65 -31.53 7.95
CA PRO A 263 -4.32 -31.48 6.54
C PRO A 263 -3.88 -32.84 6.02
N LYS A 264 -4.24 -33.17 4.78
CA LYS A 264 -3.95 -34.49 4.13
C LYS A 264 -2.47 -34.90 4.10
N ASN A 265 -1.57 -34.02 4.44
CA ASN A 265 -0.11 -34.19 4.39
C ASN A 265 0.51 -34.77 5.69
N ILE A 266 -0.29 -35.12 6.71
CA ILE A 266 0.20 -35.73 7.95
C ILE A 266 0.15 -37.26 7.81
N VAL A 267 1.27 -37.92 8.12
CA VAL A 267 1.62 -39.27 7.65
C VAL A 267 1.04 -40.40 8.52
N THR A 268 0.37 -40.10 9.65
CA THR A 268 -0.10 -41.19 10.56
C THR A 268 -1.63 -41.34 10.51
N SER A 269 -2.11 -42.61 10.57
CA SER A 269 -3.52 -42.95 10.45
C SER A 269 -4.39 -42.51 11.63
N ASP A 270 -3.78 -42.41 12.83
CA ASP A 270 -4.47 -42.05 14.08
C ASP A 270 -4.68 -40.53 14.21
N ASP A 271 -3.84 -39.71 13.56
CA ASP A 271 -3.89 -38.26 13.63
C ASP A 271 -5.00 -37.65 12.70
N ARG A 272 -5.49 -38.45 11.74
CA ARG A 272 -6.51 -37.98 10.79
C ARG A 272 -7.90 -37.76 11.39
N ALA A 273 -8.17 -38.35 12.52
CA ALA A 273 -9.47 -38.28 13.19
C ALA A 273 -9.55 -37.19 14.27
N ASN A 274 -8.43 -36.54 14.62
CA ASN A 274 -8.36 -35.56 15.69
C ASN A 274 -8.45 -34.15 15.17
N MET A 275 -9.22 -33.32 15.87
CA MET A 275 -9.21 -31.88 15.67
C MET A 275 -7.90 -31.29 16.14
N VAL A 276 -7.27 -30.48 15.30
CA VAL A 276 -6.01 -29.83 15.57
C VAL A 276 -6.13 -28.31 15.54
N TYR A 277 -5.27 -27.63 16.25
CA TYR A 277 -5.19 -26.18 16.29
C TYR A 277 -3.90 -25.73 15.61
N ALA A 278 -4.01 -24.85 14.64
CA ALA A 278 -2.85 -24.27 13.99
C ALA A 278 -2.14 -23.30 14.92
N VAL A 279 -0.82 -23.38 14.94
CA VAL A 279 0.05 -22.42 15.64
C VAL A 279 1.09 -21.86 14.68
N LYS A 280 1.43 -20.59 14.81
CA LYS A 280 2.52 -19.98 14.07
C LYS A 280 3.67 -19.69 14.99
N VAL A 281 4.84 -20.23 14.67
CA VAL A 281 6.09 -20.06 15.41
C VAL A 281 7.06 -19.29 14.53
N ALA A 282 7.32 -18.02 14.87
CA ALA A 282 8.26 -17.18 14.14
C ALA A 282 9.70 -17.62 14.39
N ILE A 283 10.49 -17.69 13.33
CA ILE A 283 11.92 -17.94 13.37
C ILE A 283 12.66 -16.87 12.54
N GLN A 284 13.91 -16.64 12.90
CA GLN A 284 14.83 -15.87 12.06
C GLN A 284 15.57 -16.82 11.13
N ASN A 285 15.37 -16.67 9.84
CA ASN A 285 15.97 -17.53 8.84
C ASN A 285 17.39 -17.07 8.51
N ASP A 286 18.32 -18.00 8.39
CA ASP A 286 19.70 -17.78 7.97
C ASP A 286 19.92 -18.06 6.46
N GLY A 287 18.81 -18.16 5.70
CA GLY A 287 18.80 -18.48 4.27
C GLY A 287 18.71 -19.96 3.93
N TYR A 288 18.81 -20.83 4.94
CA TYR A 288 18.72 -22.29 4.76
C TYR A 288 17.27 -22.75 4.57
N VAL A 289 16.37 -22.33 5.45
CA VAL A 289 14.96 -22.73 5.41
C VAL A 289 14.27 -22.11 4.20
N LYS A 290 13.53 -22.92 3.47
CA LYS A 290 12.73 -22.48 2.32
C LYS A 290 11.24 -22.60 2.64
N ILE A 291 10.45 -21.75 2.01
CA ILE A 291 8.97 -21.81 2.08
C ILE A 291 8.51 -23.18 1.59
N GLY A 292 7.61 -23.82 2.33
CA GLY A 292 7.10 -25.16 2.05
C GLY A 292 7.95 -26.30 2.60
N MET A 293 9.12 -26.04 3.19
CA MET A 293 9.87 -27.08 3.90
C MET A 293 9.11 -27.56 5.13
N TYR A 294 9.27 -28.83 5.47
CA TYR A 294 8.70 -29.40 6.69
C TYR A 294 9.54 -29.04 7.91
N GLY A 295 8.87 -28.91 9.03
CA GLY A 295 9.51 -28.71 10.31
C GLY A 295 8.67 -29.22 11.47
N GLY A 296 9.32 -29.32 12.65
CA GLY A 296 8.68 -29.72 13.90
C GLY A 296 9.00 -28.73 15.01
N ILE A 297 8.18 -28.71 16.03
CA ILE A 297 8.42 -27.97 17.26
C ILE A 297 8.56 -28.95 18.44
N GLU A 298 9.39 -28.56 19.38
CA GLU A 298 9.51 -29.15 20.71
C GLU A 298 9.18 -28.03 21.73
N LEU A 299 8.18 -28.29 22.60
CA LEU A 299 7.55 -27.32 23.52
C LEU A 299 8.37 -27.14 24.80
#